data_dfea0e30df25d39661238abf718607ee
#
_entry.id   dfea0e30df25d39661238abf718607ee
#
_cell.length_a   1.000
_cell.length_b   1.000
_cell.length_c   1.000
_cell.angle_alpha   90.00
_cell.angle_beta   90.00
_cell.angle_gamma   90.00
#
_symmetry.space_group_name_H-M   'P 1'
#
loop_
_entity.id
_entity.type
_entity.pdbx_description
1 polymer ?
#
loop_
_entity_poly.entity_id
_entity_poly.type
_entity_poly.pdbx_seq_one_letter_code
_entity_poly.pdbx_strand_id
1 'polypeptide(L)'
;MSTPPAPQPPSETETSSTLTVRQQAKLLLAILPKVPLIVQTALLHILHLSASAKHLDLHGELIVAVLRSFLQTNKPRTVSSTQRLVNRDPGVKGRIWVANYAAPVPPETGVRDALTAAIEALQDHSTASSAKAPLRLPRIVAVEAEWTGYRAAAAQDATLPAMSERQRYDEMQKEVQTPLTVLYFHGGAYYVGDPCAYRAVTKKLAKLTGGRCYSVRYRLAPQNPFPAAVLDALASYLALLYPPPDAYHEAVEAQNIVFSGDSAGGNLSLALLQTLLELRRQRRTIAWFGEEREVPLPAGVAACSPWMDITQSSPSWEANGAFDYLPTPTRHRAISIPPCEAMYADDALLAHPLATLLMARDWTGAPPVYVCTGWELLADEDKYIAKHLRSQGVPVVFEEYEGMPHCFVLLMPGMPNAQRCFEGWAGFMKAVVGTFGGIESRAVSIKAKTLEETELSFESLSEVTEQAMRSRVLKSIADNVPAPPEASAKL
;
A
#
# COMPACT_ATOMS: atom_id res chain seq x y z
N MET A 1 36.30 28.39 -36.87
CA MET A 1 35.92 27.35 -35.88
C MET A 1 34.42 27.31 -35.86
N SER A 2 33.85 26.34 -36.56
CA SER A 2 32.42 26.13 -36.70
C SER A 2 31.91 25.32 -35.52
N THR A 3 30.89 25.84 -34.85
CA THR A 3 30.14 25.16 -33.76
C THR A 3 29.46 23.90 -34.29
N PRO A 4 29.46 22.76 -33.52
CA PRO A 4 28.76 21.58 -33.93
C PRO A 4 27.23 21.79 -33.83
N PRO A 5 26.45 21.14 -34.68
CA PRO A 5 24.98 21.25 -34.68
C PRO A 5 24.38 20.60 -33.42
N ALA A 6 23.29 21.19 -32.91
CA ALA A 6 22.51 20.69 -31.78
C ALA A 6 21.92 19.28 -32.06
N PRO A 7 21.80 18.41 -31.05
CA PRO A 7 21.22 17.09 -31.24
C PRO A 7 19.74 17.21 -31.60
N GLN A 8 19.33 16.47 -32.64
CA GLN A 8 17.95 16.37 -33.07
C GLN A 8 17.13 15.59 -31.99
N PRO A 9 15.88 16.00 -31.74
CA PRO A 9 15.00 15.25 -30.84
C PRO A 9 14.69 13.86 -31.42
N PRO A 10 14.53 12.84 -30.58
CA PRO A 10 14.20 11.48 -31.03
C PRO A 10 12.85 11.45 -31.73
N SER A 11 12.81 10.75 -32.86
CA SER A 11 11.61 10.56 -33.68
C SER A 11 10.47 9.89 -32.90
N GLU A 12 9.30 10.50 -32.92
CA GLU A 12 8.04 9.98 -32.37
C GLU A 12 7.68 8.66 -33.08
N THR A 13 7.78 7.55 -32.36
CA THR A 13 7.12 6.31 -32.74
C THR A 13 5.83 6.18 -31.94
N GLU A 14 4.71 6.38 -32.62
CA GLU A 14 3.36 6.06 -32.14
C GLU A 14 3.28 4.61 -31.65
N THR A 15 3.11 4.40 -30.35
CA THR A 15 2.79 3.07 -29.81
C THR A 15 1.34 3.02 -29.39
N SER A 16 0.51 2.44 -30.28
CA SER A 16 -0.84 2.04 -29.94
C SER A 16 -0.80 1.00 -28.79
N SER A 17 -1.73 1.09 -27.85
CA SER A 17 -1.78 0.23 -26.64
C SER A 17 -2.34 -1.16 -26.86
N THR A 18 -2.44 -1.60 -28.07
CA THR A 18 -2.60 -3.02 -28.37
C THR A 18 -1.26 -3.69 -28.07
N LEU A 19 -1.27 -4.71 -27.21
CA LEU A 19 -0.10 -5.55 -26.98
C LEU A 19 0.50 -5.91 -28.33
N THR A 20 1.79 -5.63 -28.53
CA THR A 20 2.45 -6.02 -29.76
C THR A 20 2.31 -7.54 -29.95
N VAL A 21 2.31 -8.03 -31.17
CA VAL A 21 2.25 -9.48 -31.46
C VAL A 21 3.28 -10.26 -30.63
N ARG A 22 4.46 -9.68 -30.41
CA ARG A 22 5.50 -10.25 -29.56
C ARG A 22 5.12 -10.28 -28.06
N GLN A 23 4.38 -9.32 -27.57
CA GLN A 23 3.88 -9.29 -26.19
C GLN A 23 2.71 -10.28 -26.01
N GLN A 24 1.82 -10.37 -27.00
CA GLN A 24 0.73 -11.34 -27.02
C GLN A 24 1.29 -12.77 -27.07
N ALA A 25 2.29 -13.02 -27.91
CA ALA A 25 2.97 -14.33 -27.94
C ALA A 25 3.65 -14.69 -26.62
N LYS A 26 4.33 -13.72 -25.96
CA LYS A 26 4.91 -13.95 -24.63
C LYS A 26 3.87 -14.25 -23.56
N LEU A 27 2.74 -13.54 -23.59
CA LEU A 27 1.63 -13.79 -22.67
C LEU A 27 1.02 -15.18 -22.89
N LEU A 28 0.76 -15.54 -24.14
CA LEU A 28 0.28 -16.88 -24.50
C LEU A 28 1.26 -17.99 -24.04
N LEU A 29 2.56 -17.80 -24.28
CA LEU A 29 3.60 -18.74 -23.82
C LEU A 29 3.68 -18.82 -22.27
N ALA A 30 3.34 -17.77 -21.56
CA ALA A 30 3.29 -17.77 -20.09
C ALA A 30 2.02 -18.47 -19.55
N ILE A 31 0.90 -18.36 -20.28
CA ILE A 31 -0.38 -18.94 -19.88
C ILE A 31 -0.52 -20.40 -20.33
N LEU A 32 0.06 -20.79 -21.47
CA LEU A 32 -0.07 -22.13 -22.01
C LEU A 32 0.28 -23.25 -21.01
N PRO A 33 1.35 -23.17 -20.20
CA PRO A 33 1.65 -24.15 -19.16
C PRO A 33 0.63 -24.20 -18.02
N LYS A 34 -0.24 -23.16 -17.91
CA LYS A 34 -1.28 -23.04 -16.87
C LYS A 34 -2.65 -23.58 -17.33
N VAL A 35 -2.78 -23.98 -18.62
CA VAL A 35 -4.04 -24.52 -19.15
C VAL A 35 -4.57 -25.69 -18.33
N PRO A 36 -3.78 -26.69 -17.91
CA PRO A 36 -4.27 -27.77 -17.06
C PRO A 36 -4.84 -27.26 -15.72
N LEU A 37 -4.18 -26.28 -15.09
CA LEU A 37 -4.67 -25.63 -13.87
C LEU A 37 -5.99 -24.89 -14.10
N ILE A 38 -6.08 -24.15 -15.20
CA ILE A 38 -7.30 -23.41 -15.59
C ILE A 38 -8.47 -24.37 -15.77
N VAL A 39 -8.25 -25.46 -16.52
CA VAL A 39 -9.29 -26.49 -16.75
C VAL A 39 -9.70 -27.18 -15.45
N GLN A 40 -8.74 -27.57 -14.64
CA GLN A 40 -9.01 -28.19 -13.32
C GLN A 40 -9.81 -27.23 -12.42
N THR A 41 -9.38 -25.97 -12.30
CA THR A 41 -10.09 -24.96 -11.49
C THR A 41 -11.51 -24.75 -12.00
N ALA A 42 -11.70 -24.66 -13.32
CA ALA A 42 -13.03 -24.48 -13.91
C ALA A 42 -13.94 -25.70 -13.63
N LEU A 43 -13.44 -26.92 -13.75
CA LEU A 43 -14.18 -28.12 -13.45
C LEU A 43 -14.58 -28.21 -11.97
N LEU A 44 -13.64 -27.93 -11.06
CA LEU A 44 -13.92 -27.94 -9.61
C LEU A 44 -14.93 -26.86 -9.23
N HIS A 45 -14.86 -25.68 -9.87
CA HIS A 45 -15.83 -24.61 -9.67
C HIS A 45 -17.23 -25.01 -10.13
N ILE A 46 -17.37 -25.52 -11.37
CA ILE A 46 -18.66 -25.92 -11.96
C ILE A 46 -19.31 -27.05 -11.15
N LEU A 47 -18.51 -27.97 -10.63
CA LEU A 47 -18.96 -29.07 -9.80
C LEU A 47 -19.18 -28.66 -8.33
N HIS A 48 -18.96 -27.40 -7.96
CA HIS A 48 -19.04 -26.90 -6.58
C HIS A 48 -18.13 -27.64 -5.59
N LEU A 49 -17.00 -28.16 -6.04
CA LEU A 49 -16.04 -28.92 -5.24
C LEU A 49 -14.91 -28.05 -4.66
N SER A 50 -14.75 -26.82 -5.13
CA SER A 50 -13.80 -25.88 -4.54
C SER A 50 -14.40 -25.09 -3.38
N ALA A 51 -13.61 -24.77 -2.36
CA ALA A 51 -14.05 -23.98 -1.20
C ALA A 51 -14.53 -22.58 -1.60
N SER A 52 -13.92 -21.99 -2.63
CA SER A 52 -14.20 -20.64 -3.12
C SER A 52 -15.42 -20.55 -4.06
N ALA A 53 -15.89 -21.66 -4.64
CA ALA A 53 -17.02 -21.66 -5.61
C ALA A 53 -18.34 -21.12 -5.04
N LYS A 54 -18.51 -21.16 -3.72
CA LYS A 54 -19.69 -20.59 -3.06
C LYS A 54 -19.68 -19.06 -3.00
N HIS A 55 -18.50 -18.47 -3.05
CA HIS A 55 -18.25 -17.05 -2.81
C HIS A 55 -17.81 -16.31 -4.08
N LEU A 56 -16.82 -16.82 -4.79
CA LEU A 56 -16.33 -16.25 -6.05
C LEU A 56 -17.13 -16.76 -7.26
N ASP A 57 -17.20 -15.94 -8.30
CA ASP A 57 -17.57 -16.43 -9.63
C ASP A 57 -16.39 -17.18 -10.28
N LEU A 58 -16.65 -17.85 -11.39
CA LEU A 58 -15.62 -18.61 -12.11
C LEU A 58 -14.44 -17.72 -12.51
N HIS A 59 -14.71 -16.48 -12.93
CA HIS A 59 -13.67 -15.54 -13.36
C HIS A 59 -12.74 -15.16 -12.20
N GLY A 60 -13.30 -14.82 -11.05
CA GLY A 60 -12.55 -14.50 -9.82
C GLY A 60 -11.71 -15.67 -9.34
N GLU A 61 -12.28 -16.90 -9.33
CA GLU A 61 -11.55 -18.09 -8.91
C GLU A 61 -10.38 -18.42 -9.86
N LEU A 62 -10.56 -18.24 -11.17
CA LEU A 62 -9.50 -18.40 -12.16
C LEU A 62 -8.38 -17.36 -11.98
N ILE A 63 -8.73 -16.10 -11.70
CA ILE A 63 -7.75 -15.04 -11.40
C ILE A 63 -6.91 -15.44 -10.19
N VAL A 64 -7.54 -15.84 -9.09
CA VAL A 64 -6.86 -16.26 -7.86
C VAL A 64 -5.93 -17.45 -8.13
N ALA A 65 -6.42 -18.51 -8.82
CA ALA A 65 -5.63 -19.70 -9.12
C ALA A 65 -4.41 -19.39 -10.00
N VAL A 66 -4.60 -18.59 -11.04
CA VAL A 66 -3.51 -18.19 -11.96
C VAL A 66 -2.48 -17.32 -11.25
N LEU A 67 -2.91 -16.30 -10.50
CA LEU A 67 -2.00 -15.44 -9.73
C LEU A 67 -1.21 -16.25 -8.69
N ARG A 68 -1.89 -17.10 -7.94
CA ARG A 68 -1.25 -18.02 -6.99
C ARG A 68 -0.17 -18.86 -7.67
N SER A 69 -0.45 -19.37 -8.87
CA SER A 69 0.51 -20.18 -9.63
C SER A 69 1.74 -19.41 -10.13
N PHE A 70 1.64 -18.10 -10.30
CA PHE A 70 2.77 -17.24 -10.65
C PHE A 70 3.59 -16.85 -9.42
N LEU A 71 2.93 -16.56 -8.30
CA LEU A 71 3.61 -16.16 -7.07
C LEU A 71 4.23 -17.34 -6.33
N GLN A 72 3.61 -18.53 -6.40
CA GLN A 72 4.11 -19.75 -5.77
C GLN A 72 4.98 -20.61 -6.71
N THR A 73 5.68 -19.98 -7.64
CA THR A 73 6.58 -20.70 -8.58
C THR A 73 7.83 -21.22 -7.88
N ASN A 74 8.26 -22.43 -8.25
CA ASN A 74 9.52 -23.02 -7.76
C ASN A 74 10.76 -22.48 -8.51
N LYS A 75 10.58 -21.52 -9.44
CA LYS A 75 11.67 -20.89 -10.19
C LYS A 75 11.99 -19.54 -9.56
N PRO A 76 13.07 -19.42 -8.77
CA PRO A 76 13.43 -18.17 -8.13
C PRO A 76 13.77 -17.11 -9.19
N ARG A 77 13.26 -15.90 -8.99
CA ARG A 77 13.62 -14.71 -9.76
C ARG A 77 14.39 -13.76 -8.86
N THR A 78 15.33 -13.03 -9.43
CA THR A 78 15.98 -11.95 -8.67
C THR A 78 14.98 -10.85 -8.41
N VAL A 79 15.09 -10.19 -7.25
CA VAL A 79 14.25 -9.02 -6.88
C VAL A 79 14.28 -7.98 -8.00
N SER A 80 15.47 -7.61 -8.49
CA SER A 80 15.62 -6.64 -9.57
C SER A 80 14.92 -7.03 -10.88
N SER A 81 14.85 -8.33 -11.20
CA SER A 81 14.14 -8.79 -12.40
C SER A 81 12.63 -8.71 -12.21
N THR A 82 12.14 -8.99 -11.00
CA THR A 82 10.73 -8.85 -10.63
C THR A 82 10.31 -7.38 -10.64
N GLN A 83 11.10 -6.50 -10.02
CA GLN A 83 10.88 -5.06 -10.03
C GLN A 83 10.78 -4.51 -11.46
N ARG A 84 11.74 -4.83 -12.35
CA ARG A 84 11.69 -4.40 -13.74
C ARG A 84 10.48 -4.89 -14.52
N LEU A 85 9.94 -6.03 -14.16
CA LEU A 85 8.75 -6.59 -14.82
C LEU A 85 7.47 -5.92 -14.34
N VAL A 86 7.33 -5.79 -13.01
CA VAL A 86 6.09 -5.32 -12.37
C VAL A 86 5.98 -3.79 -12.40
N ASN A 87 7.10 -3.08 -12.27
CA ASN A 87 7.13 -1.60 -12.20
C ASN A 87 7.19 -0.94 -13.57
N ARG A 88 6.98 -1.69 -14.65
CA ARG A 88 6.98 -1.13 -15.99
C ARG A 88 5.76 -0.24 -16.21
N ASP A 89 5.99 1.02 -16.63
CA ASP A 89 4.91 1.93 -17.00
C ASP A 89 4.13 1.42 -18.20
N PRO A 90 2.81 1.16 -18.07
CA PRO A 90 1.94 0.76 -19.18
C PRO A 90 1.58 1.94 -20.10
N GLY A 91 1.99 3.16 -19.78
CA GLY A 91 1.55 4.40 -20.39
C GLY A 91 0.22 4.89 -19.81
N VAL A 92 -0.19 6.09 -20.25
CA VAL A 92 -1.41 6.74 -19.78
C VAL A 92 -2.45 6.75 -20.88
N LYS A 93 -3.62 6.13 -20.61
CA LYS A 93 -4.75 6.12 -21.54
C LYS A 93 -6.08 6.28 -20.81
N GLY A 94 -7.05 6.85 -21.54
CA GLY A 94 -8.41 6.97 -21.08
C GLY A 94 -8.69 8.20 -20.22
N ARG A 95 -9.68 8.09 -19.37
CA ARG A 95 -10.25 9.19 -18.59
C ARG A 95 -9.44 9.47 -17.32
N ILE A 96 -8.17 9.80 -17.50
CA ILE A 96 -7.27 10.10 -16.38
C ILE A 96 -6.33 11.26 -16.73
N TRP A 97 -6.17 12.18 -15.79
CA TRP A 97 -5.05 13.11 -15.75
C TRP A 97 -3.90 12.49 -14.98
N VAL A 98 -2.69 12.66 -15.47
CA VAL A 98 -1.45 12.32 -14.76
C VAL A 98 -0.47 13.47 -14.95
N ALA A 99 0.04 13.98 -13.83
CA ALA A 99 1.12 14.98 -13.80
C ALA A 99 2.19 14.53 -12.80
N ASN A 100 3.41 14.39 -13.28
CA ASN A 100 4.54 13.96 -12.45
C ASN A 100 5.11 15.14 -11.68
N TYR A 101 5.42 14.91 -10.41
CA TYR A 101 6.10 15.88 -9.56
C TYR A 101 7.23 15.19 -8.80
N ALA A 102 8.34 15.87 -8.64
CA ALA A 102 9.45 15.44 -7.80
C ALA A 102 9.67 16.49 -6.71
N ALA A 103 9.32 16.17 -5.47
CA ALA A 103 9.59 17.04 -4.34
C ALA A 103 11.12 17.11 -4.12
N PRO A 104 11.73 18.31 -4.16
CA PRO A 104 13.17 18.45 -4.00
C PRO A 104 13.61 18.09 -2.58
N VAL A 105 14.91 17.82 -2.42
CA VAL A 105 15.52 17.54 -1.12
C VAL A 105 15.58 18.84 -0.33
N PRO A 106 15.03 18.91 0.90
CA PRO A 106 15.26 20.05 1.77
C PRO A 106 16.74 20.17 2.13
N PRO A 107 17.28 21.37 2.29
CA PRO A 107 18.70 21.59 2.62
C PRO A 107 19.07 21.08 4.02
N GLU A 108 18.12 21.01 4.92
CA GLU A 108 18.28 20.54 6.32
C GLU A 108 17.91 19.07 6.50
N THR A 109 18.28 18.51 7.66
CA THR A 109 18.02 17.12 8.04
C THR A 109 16.74 16.92 8.88
N GLY A 110 15.95 17.97 9.09
CA GLY A 110 14.84 18.02 10.03
C GLY A 110 13.83 16.86 9.89
N VAL A 111 13.48 16.48 8.67
CA VAL A 111 12.55 15.35 8.41
C VAL A 111 13.15 14.02 8.89
N ARG A 112 14.44 13.80 8.63
CA ARG A 112 15.14 12.59 9.07
C ARG A 112 15.30 12.55 10.59
N ASP A 113 15.63 13.70 11.19
CA ASP A 113 15.83 13.81 12.65
C ASP A 113 14.50 13.61 13.40
N ALA A 114 13.41 14.12 12.86
CA ALA A 114 12.06 13.88 13.39
C ALA A 114 11.68 12.40 13.33
N LEU A 115 11.89 11.76 12.17
CA LEU A 115 11.61 10.32 12.04
C LEU A 115 12.49 9.49 12.99
N THR A 116 13.77 9.86 13.16
CA THR A 116 14.67 9.20 14.12
C THR A 116 14.10 9.25 15.53
N ALA A 117 13.70 10.45 15.97
CA ALA A 117 13.14 10.62 17.30
C ALA A 117 11.85 9.81 17.52
N ALA A 118 10.99 9.71 16.48
CA ALA A 118 9.80 8.89 16.55
C ALA A 118 10.13 7.38 16.62
N ILE A 119 11.09 6.90 15.83
CA ILE A 119 11.53 5.51 15.87
C ILE A 119 12.12 5.17 17.25
N GLU A 120 13.01 5.98 17.78
CA GLU A 120 13.63 5.74 19.07
C GLU A 120 12.61 5.72 20.22
N ALA A 121 11.62 6.63 20.19
CA ALA A 121 10.58 6.71 21.21
C ALA A 121 9.59 5.53 21.17
N LEU A 122 9.28 5.05 19.96
CA LEU A 122 8.38 3.92 19.78
C LEU A 122 9.04 2.55 19.97
N GLN A 123 10.37 2.50 20.04
CA GLN A 123 11.09 1.26 20.23
C GLN A 123 10.80 0.65 21.60
N ASP A 124 10.36 -0.60 21.62
CA ASP A 124 10.14 -1.34 22.85
C ASP A 124 11.46 -1.93 23.36
N HIS A 125 12.05 -1.27 24.37
CA HIS A 125 13.31 -1.71 24.98
C HIS A 125 13.21 -3.05 25.72
N SER A 126 12.01 -3.54 26.03
CA SER A 126 11.80 -4.84 26.68
C SER A 126 11.94 -6.02 25.70
N THR A 127 11.80 -5.77 24.42
CA THR A 127 11.87 -6.78 23.33
C THR A 127 13.18 -6.71 22.55
N ALA A 128 13.99 -5.69 22.79
CA ALA A 128 15.26 -5.54 22.10
C ALA A 128 16.19 -6.71 22.43
N SER A 129 16.49 -7.54 21.43
CA SER A 129 17.65 -8.42 21.46
C SER A 129 18.86 -7.61 21.90
N SER A 130 19.68 -8.13 22.79
CA SER A 130 20.79 -7.44 23.49
C SER A 130 21.86 -6.80 22.58
N ALA A 131 21.78 -6.94 21.28
CA ALA A 131 22.60 -6.25 20.30
C ALA A 131 21.79 -5.11 19.67
N LYS A 132 22.02 -3.86 20.13
CA LYS A 132 21.60 -2.65 19.41
C LYS A 132 22.23 -2.66 18.01
N ALA A 133 21.54 -3.21 17.02
CA ALA A 133 21.92 -2.93 15.64
C ALA A 133 21.78 -1.41 15.43
N PRO A 134 22.82 -0.71 14.97
CA PRO A 134 22.73 0.72 14.74
C PRO A 134 21.65 0.97 13.68
N LEU A 135 20.63 1.76 14.02
CA LEU A 135 19.60 2.19 13.08
C LEU A 135 20.28 2.90 11.89
N ARG A 136 20.26 2.28 10.74
CA ARG A 136 20.79 2.87 9.51
C ARG A 136 19.73 3.79 8.90
N LEU A 137 19.80 5.06 9.26
CA LEU A 137 18.90 6.05 8.72
C LEU A 137 19.21 6.30 7.24
N PRO A 138 18.19 6.22 6.37
CA PRO A 138 18.36 6.53 4.96
C PRO A 138 18.67 8.01 4.76
N ARG A 139 19.34 8.33 3.65
CA ARG A 139 19.48 9.72 3.21
C ARG A 139 18.12 10.25 2.77
N ILE A 140 17.89 11.55 2.97
CA ILE A 140 16.78 12.24 2.31
C ILE A 140 17.11 12.31 0.81
N VAL A 141 16.13 12.02 -0.02
CA VAL A 141 16.22 12.08 -1.48
C VAL A 141 15.03 12.85 -2.03
N ALA A 142 15.12 13.32 -3.27
CA ALA A 142 13.95 13.82 -3.97
C ALA A 142 12.90 12.69 -4.09
N VAL A 143 11.66 12.98 -3.71
CA VAL A 143 10.57 11.99 -3.76
C VAL A 143 9.67 12.31 -4.93
N GLU A 144 9.59 11.35 -5.87
CA GLU A 144 8.70 11.47 -7.01
C GLU A 144 7.29 11.01 -6.65
N ALA A 145 6.30 11.63 -7.31
CA ALA A 145 4.89 11.24 -7.20
C ALA A 145 4.12 11.56 -8.47
N GLU A 146 2.98 10.89 -8.63
CA GLU A 146 2.01 11.21 -9.68
C GLU A 146 0.79 11.89 -9.06
N TRP A 147 0.49 13.10 -9.49
CA TRP A 147 -0.83 13.67 -9.35
C TRP A 147 -1.78 12.98 -10.33
N THR A 148 -2.87 12.43 -9.83
CA THR A 148 -3.89 11.79 -10.67
C THR A 148 -5.27 12.36 -10.38
N GLY A 149 -6.02 12.61 -11.47
CA GLY A 149 -7.38 13.11 -11.44
C GLY A 149 -8.27 12.44 -12.47
N TYR A 150 -9.59 12.52 -12.31
CA TYR A 150 -10.54 11.98 -13.28
C TYR A 150 -10.77 12.99 -14.40
N ARG A 151 -10.55 12.55 -15.64
CA ARG A 151 -10.72 13.33 -16.88
C ARG A 151 -12.07 13.00 -17.52
N ALA A 152 -13.12 13.69 -17.12
CA ALA A 152 -14.49 13.35 -17.46
C ALA A 152 -14.80 13.41 -18.97
N ALA A 153 -14.28 14.44 -19.66
CA ALA A 153 -14.56 14.68 -21.07
C ALA A 153 -13.73 13.80 -22.03
N ALA A 154 -12.73 13.06 -21.54
CA ALA A 154 -11.87 12.26 -22.40
C ALA A 154 -12.56 10.96 -22.86
N ALA A 155 -12.23 10.50 -24.09
CA ALA A 155 -12.60 9.17 -24.54
C ALA A 155 -11.84 8.08 -23.77
N GLN A 156 -12.32 6.82 -23.85
CA GLN A 156 -11.73 5.69 -23.10
C GLN A 156 -10.32 5.32 -23.57
N ASP A 157 -9.97 5.65 -24.80
CA ASP A 157 -8.68 5.41 -25.45
C ASP A 157 -7.82 6.67 -25.60
N ALA A 158 -8.30 7.82 -25.11
CA ALA A 158 -7.61 9.09 -25.22
C ALA A 158 -6.22 9.04 -24.60
N THR A 159 -5.22 9.58 -25.27
CA THR A 159 -3.89 9.82 -24.72
C THR A 159 -3.84 11.13 -23.92
N LEU A 160 -2.81 11.29 -23.10
CA LEU A 160 -2.56 12.59 -22.46
C LEU A 160 -2.21 13.62 -23.55
N PRO A 161 -2.70 14.87 -23.41
CA PRO A 161 -2.27 15.95 -24.29
C PRO A 161 -0.77 16.21 -24.18
N ALA A 162 -0.16 16.67 -25.27
CA ALA A 162 1.23 17.13 -25.30
C ALA A 162 1.36 18.47 -24.55
N MET A 163 1.52 18.40 -23.23
CA MET A 163 1.61 19.52 -22.28
C MET A 163 2.72 19.26 -21.27
N SER A 164 3.24 20.32 -20.64
CA SER A 164 4.12 20.20 -19.49
C SER A 164 3.38 19.58 -18.28
N GLU A 165 4.14 19.04 -17.31
CA GLU A 165 3.54 18.46 -16.10
C GLU A 165 2.72 19.50 -15.33
N ARG A 166 3.20 20.75 -15.24
CA ARG A 166 2.44 21.86 -14.63
C ARG A 166 1.13 22.12 -15.37
N GLN A 167 1.15 22.20 -16.72
CA GLN A 167 -0.06 22.42 -17.49
C GLN A 167 -1.07 21.26 -17.32
N ARG A 168 -0.59 20.01 -17.24
CA ARG A 168 -1.47 18.85 -16.97
C ARG A 168 -2.10 18.95 -15.59
N TYR A 169 -1.33 19.38 -14.59
CA TYR A 169 -1.85 19.62 -13.24
C TYR A 169 -2.90 20.74 -13.26
N ASP A 170 -2.63 21.85 -13.90
CA ASP A 170 -3.55 23.00 -13.99
C ASP A 170 -4.88 22.59 -14.68
N GLU A 171 -4.81 21.80 -15.76
CA GLU A 171 -6.01 21.27 -16.44
C GLU A 171 -6.76 20.26 -15.54
N MET A 172 -6.05 19.40 -14.83
CA MET A 172 -6.66 18.49 -13.86
C MET A 172 -7.42 19.26 -12.76
N GLN A 173 -6.85 20.35 -12.23
CA GLN A 173 -7.48 21.16 -11.19
C GLN A 173 -8.83 21.75 -11.63
N LYS A 174 -9.04 22.04 -12.91
CA LYS A 174 -10.33 22.53 -13.42
C LYS A 174 -11.45 21.48 -13.35
N GLU A 175 -11.10 20.19 -13.28
CA GLU A 175 -12.05 19.09 -13.16
C GLU A 175 -12.23 18.58 -11.72
N VAL A 176 -11.42 19.07 -10.76
CA VAL A 176 -11.53 18.74 -9.33
C VAL A 176 -12.76 19.48 -8.74
N GLN A 177 -13.61 18.74 -8.02
CA GLN A 177 -14.88 19.22 -7.49
C GLN A 177 -14.85 19.41 -5.97
N THR A 178 -13.91 18.76 -5.28
CA THR A 178 -13.77 18.83 -3.82
C THR A 178 -12.31 19.08 -3.44
N PRO A 179 -12.02 19.68 -2.28
CA PRO A 179 -10.64 19.92 -1.85
C PRO A 179 -9.91 18.63 -1.45
N LEU A 180 -10.59 17.48 -1.42
CA LEU A 180 -10.07 16.20 -1.00
C LEU A 180 -8.84 15.78 -1.83
N THR A 181 -7.75 15.55 -1.13
CA THR A 181 -6.50 15.04 -1.69
C THR A 181 -6.16 13.71 -1.02
N VAL A 182 -6.11 12.64 -1.80
CA VAL A 182 -5.66 11.32 -1.32
C VAL A 182 -4.15 11.25 -1.44
N LEU A 183 -3.44 11.17 -0.31
CA LEU A 183 -2.03 10.80 -0.29
C LEU A 183 -1.96 9.28 -0.35
N TYR A 184 -1.63 8.76 -1.53
CA TYR A 184 -1.74 7.33 -1.84
C TYR A 184 -0.38 6.64 -1.86
N PHE A 185 -0.30 5.53 -1.14
CA PHE A 185 0.85 4.63 -1.12
C PHE A 185 0.45 3.28 -1.71
N HIS A 186 1.14 2.85 -2.75
CA HIS A 186 0.83 1.59 -3.43
C HIS A 186 1.25 0.37 -2.61
N GLY A 187 0.61 -0.77 -2.86
CA GLY A 187 1.02 -2.06 -2.32
C GLY A 187 2.26 -2.64 -3.00
N GLY A 188 2.49 -3.95 -2.78
CA GLY A 188 3.62 -4.67 -3.36
C GLY A 188 4.69 -5.06 -2.36
N ALA A 189 4.28 -5.33 -1.11
CA ALA A 189 5.12 -5.85 -0.02
C ALA A 189 6.44 -5.06 0.18
N TYR A 190 6.41 -3.75 -0.08
CA TYR A 190 7.55 -2.83 -0.02
C TYR A 190 8.70 -3.10 -0.99
N TYR A 191 8.64 -4.14 -1.82
CA TYR A 191 9.72 -4.46 -2.74
C TYR A 191 9.34 -4.38 -4.23
N VAL A 192 8.06 -4.31 -4.56
CA VAL A 192 7.55 -4.06 -5.92
C VAL A 192 6.46 -3.00 -5.90
N GLY A 193 6.02 -2.58 -7.07
CA GLY A 193 5.00 -1.56 -7.24
C GLY A 193 5.59 -0.21 -7.68
N ASP A 194 4.76 0.57 -8.33
CA ASP A 194 5.05 1.93 -8.80
C ASP A 194 3.70 2.64 -9.02
N PRO A 195 3.57 3.95 -8.77
CA PRO A 195 2.34 4.71 -9.02
C PRO A 195 1.69 4.42 -10.38
N CYS A 196 2.50 4.22 -11.42
CA CYS A 196 1.99 3.95 -12.78
C CYS A 196 1.14 2.67 -12.87
N ALA A 197 1.40 1.66 -12.04
CA ALA A 197 0.62 0.43 -11.98
C ALA A 197 -0.72 0.61 -11.26
N TYR A 198 -0.84 1.65 -10.41
CA TYR A 198 -2.00 1.93 -9.56
C TYR A 198 -2.90 3.05 -10.10
N ARG A 199 -2.62 3.57 -11.31
CA ARG A 199 -3.43 4.63 -11.97
C ARG A 199 -4.90 4.28 -12.11
N ALA A 200 -5.26 3.00 -12.23
CA ALA A 200 -6.66 2.57 -12.28
C ALA A 200 -7.39 2.82 -10.95
N VAL A 201 -6.71 2.56 -9.85
CA VAL A 201 -7.23 2.76 -8.48
C VAL A 201 -7.33 4.25 -8.18
N THR A 202 -6.23 5.00 -8.34
CA THR A 202 -6.19 6.44 -8.03
C THR A 202 -7.17 7.23 -8.88
N LYS A 203 -7.32 6.89 -10.17
CA LYS A 203 -8.38 7.42 -11.04
C LYS A 203 -9.79 7.13 -10.50
N LYS A 204 -10.03 5.89 -10.05
CA LYS A 204 -11.34 5.48 -9.51
C LYS A 204 -11.65 6.24 -8.24
N LEU A 205 -10.68 6.37 -7.33
CA LEU A 205 -10.81 7.15 -6.10
C LEU A 205 -11.05 8.63 -6.41
N ALA A 206 -10.24 9.25 -7.30
CA ALA A 206 -10.45 10.63 -7.73
C ALA A 206 -11.86 10.86 -8.32
N LYS A 207 -12.34 9.91 -9.15
CA LYS A 207 -13.70 9.97 -9.71
C LYS A 207 -14.78 9.93 -8.62
N LEU A 208 -14.68 8.99 -7.67
CA LEU A 208 -15.71 8.76 -6.66
C LEU A 208 -15.71 9.83 -5.57
N THR A 209 -14.55 10.38 -5.26
CA THR A 209 -14.42 11.46 -4.28
C THR A 209 -14.67 12.84 -4.86
N GLY A 210 -14.55 13.01 -6.17
CA GLY A 210 -14.51 14.31 -6.82
C GLY A 210 -13.22 15.10 -6.56
N GLY A 211 -12.26 14.49 -5.87
CA GLY A 211 -10.96 15.07 -5.52
C GLY A 211 -9.84 14.62 -6.46
N ARG A 212 -8.64 14.56 -5.91
CA ARG A 212 -7.41 14.17 -6.61
C ARG A 212 -6.57 13.23 -5.75
N CYS A 213 -5.63 12.51 -6.37
CA CYS A 213 -4.68 11.67 -5.64
C CYS A 213 -3.25 12.14 -5.91
N TYR A 214 -2.41 12.07 -4.87
CA TYR A 214 -0.96 12.22 -4.92
C TYR A 214 -0.35 10.87 -4.60
N SER A 215 0.04 10.12 -5.63
CA SER A 215 0.53 8.75 -5.52
C SER A 215 2.05 8.74 -5.47
N VAL A 216 2.60 8.33 -4.33
CA VAL A 216 4.03 8.46 -4.02
C VAL A 216 4.84 7.30 -4.58
N ARG A 217 5.94 7.61 -5.27
CA ARG A 217 6.98 6.65 -5.65
C ARG A 217 8.00 6.53 -4.52
N TYR A 218 7.60 5.87 -3.43
CA TYR A 218 8.49 5.64 -2.30
C TYR A 218 9.56 4.60 -2.61
N ARG A 219 10.70 4.69 -1.95
CA ARG A 219 11.84 3.79 -2.15
C ARG A 219 11.54 2.37 -1.69
N LEU A 220 11.92 1.41 -2.52
CA LEU A 220 11.65 0.00 -2.32
C LEU A 220 12.81 -0.75 -1.68
N ALA A 221 12.49 -1.77 -0.91
CA ALA A 221 13.39 -2.77 -0.39
C ALA A 221 13.77 -3.79 -1.50
N PRO A 222 14.84 -4.56 -1.35
CA PRO A 222 15.84 -4.48 -0.28
C PRO A 222 16.88 -3.38 -0.47
N GLN A 223 16.82 -2.62 -1.58
CA GLN A 223 17.77 -1.56 -1.87
C GLN A 223 17.68 -0.42 -0.84
N ASN A 224 16.47 -0.17 -0.36
CA ASN A 224 16.18 0.83 0.66
C ASN A 224 15.19 0.24 1.68
N PRO A 225 15.68 -0.55 2.66
CA PRO A 225 14.82 -1.16 3.66
C PRO A 225 14.23 -0.12 4.63
N PHE A 226 13.39 -0.57 5.56
CA PHE A 226 12.87 0.25 6.65
C PHE A 226 14.02 1.03 7.34
N PRO A 227 13.84 2.35 7.58
CA PRO A 227 12.62 3.13 7.47
C PRO A 227 12.52 4.02 6.20
N ALA A 228 13.17 3.67 5.09
CA ALA A 228 13.25 4.53 3.90
C ALA A 228 11.87 4.94 3.34
N ALA A 229 10.93 4.01 3.24
CA ALA A 229 9.58 4.29 2.77
C ALA A 229 8.82 5.25 3.71
N VAL A 230 9.00 5.12 5.03
CA VAL A 230 8.37 6.02 6.02
C VAL A 230 8.95 7.43 5.91
N LEU A 231 10.28 7.56 5.66
CA LEU A 231 10.91 8.86 5.42
C LEU A 231 10.35 9.53 4.18
N ASP A 232 10.19 8.78 3.08
CA ASP A 232 9.63 9.29 1.84
C ASP A 232 8.15 9.69 2.00
N ALA A 233 7.37 8.92 2.78
CA ALA A 233 5.99 9.23 3.10
C ALA A 233 5.86 10.52 3.92
N LEU A 234 6.71 10.71 4.94
CA LEU A 234 6.73 11.93 5.75
C LEU A 234 7.15 13.15 4.92
N ALA A 235 8.18 13.02 4.08
CA ALA A 235 8.60 14.08 3.17
C ALA A 235 7.50 14.45 2.17
N SER A 236 6.77 13.46 1.64
CA SER A 236 5.65 13.67 0.72
C SER A 236 4.47 14.39 1.39
N TYR A 237 4.19 14.05 2.65
CA TYR A 237 3.16 14.74 3.41
C TYR A 237 3.53 16.21 3.69
N LEU A 238 4.77 16.47 4.08
CA LEU A 238 5.28 17.84 4.26
C LEU A 238 5.23 18.63 2.94
N ALA A 239 5.57 17.99 1.81
CA ALA A 239 5.50 18.64 0.50
C ALA A 239 4.07 19.05 0.10
N LEU A 240 3.05 18.30 0.54
CA LEU A 240 1.65 18.68 0.33
C LEU A 240 1.23 19.83 1.24
N LEU A 241 1.60 19.78 2.52
CA LEU A 241 1.26 20.82 3.50
C LEU A 241 1.99 22.14 3.23
N TYR A 242 3.27 22.05 2.91
CA TYR A 242 4.22 23.15 2.76
C TYR A 242 4.99 22.96 1.46
N PRO A 243 4.41 23.32 0.31
CA PRO A 243 5.05 23.10 -0.98
C PRO A 243 6.46 23.67 -1.01
N PRO A 244 7.45 22.90 -1.48
CA PRO A 244 8.80 23.40 -1.68
C PRO A 244 8.84 24.61 -2.63
N PRO A 245 9.90 25.42 -2.58
CA PRO A 245 10.15 26.39 -3.64
C PRO A 245 10.07 25.70 -5.01
N ASP A 246 9.51 26.32 -6.00
CA ASP A 246 9.28 25.79 -7.35
C ASP A 246 8.21 24.69 -7.50
N ALA A 247 7.48 24.34 -6.44
CA ALA A 247 6.31 23.50 -6.57
C ALA A 247 5.27 24.15 -7.51
N TYR A 248 4.65 23.33 -8.35
CA TYR A 248 3.56 23.82 -9.20
C TYR A 248 2.18 23.62 -8.61
N HIS A 249 2.09 22.96 -7.46
CA HIS A 249 0.87 22.78 -6.69
C HIS A 249 0.83 23.73 -5.48
N GLU A 250 -0.37 24.06 -5.05
CA GLU A 250 -0.61 24.87 -3.85
C GLU A 250 -0.57 24.01 -2.60
N ALA A 251 -0.42 24.64 -1.43
CA ALA A 251 -0.53 23.99 -0.14
C ALA A 251 -1.90 23.32 0.02
N VAL A 252 -1.90 22.11 0.53
CA VAL A 252 -3.11 21.36 0.85
C VAL A 252 -3.28 21.35 2.37
N GLU A 253 -4.40 21.83 2.85
CA GLU A 253 -4.69 21.80 4.29
C GLU A 253 -4.83 20.35 4.79
N ALA A 254 -4.29 20.06 5.96
CA ALA A 254 -4.29 18.71 6.54
C ALA A 254 -5.69 18.08 6.63
N GLN A 255 -6.70 18.90 6.94
CA GLN A 255 -8.12 18.50 7.00
C GLN A 255 -8.70 18.07 5.65
N ASN A 256 -8.02 18.34 4.54
CA ASN A 256 -8.38 17.93 3.19
C ASN A 256 -7.54 16.74 2.70
N ILE A 257 -6.58 16.25 3.48
CA ILE A 257 -5.71 15.12 3.13
C ILE A 257 -6.18 13.86 3.83
N VAL A 258 -6.36 12.79 3.04
CA VAL A 258 -6.62 11.44 3.56
C VAL A 258 -5.43 10.56 3.15
N PHE A 259 -4.79 9.90 4.13
CA PHE A 259 -3.79 8.88 3.82
C PHE A 259 -4.50 7.63 3.35
N SER A 260 -3.97 7.02 2.29
CA SER A 260 -4.59 5.82 1.75
C SER A 260 -3.57 4.93 1.07
N GLY A 261 -3.89 3.64 1.02
CA GLY A 261 -3.07 2.65 0.34
C GLY A 261 -3.66 1.26 0.49
N ASP A 262 -3.05 0.33 -0.23
CA ASP A 262 -3.41 -1.08 -0.21
C ASP A 262 -2.22 -1.91 0.28
N SER A 263 -2.48 -3.04 0.99
CA SER A 263 -1.42 -3.96 1.41
C SER A 263 -0.28 -3.24 2.18
N ALA A 264 0.96 -3.32 1.69
CA ALA A 264 2.11 -2.58 2.22
C ALA A 264 1.89 -1.05 2.22
N GLY A 265 1.14 -0.51 1.26
CA GLY A 265 0.78 0.91 1.24
C GLY A 265 -0.22 1.28 2.33
N GLY A 266 -1.12 0.35 2.70
CA GLY A 266 -1.98 0.48 3.87
C GLY A 266 -1.17 0.49 5.18
N ASN A 267 -0.16 -0.39 5.29
CA ASN A 267 0.82 -0.35 6.37
C ASN A 267 1.52 1.00 6.41
N LEU A 268 2.05 1.48 5.29
CA LEU A 268 2.78 2.75 5.22
C LEU A 268 1.92 3.95 5.61
N SER A 269 0.62 3.95 5.25
CA SER A 269 -0.34 4.98 5.65
C SER A 269 -0.50 5.05 7.17
N LEU A 270 -0.63 3.90 7.82
CA LEU A 270 -0.76 3.80 9.28
C LEU A 270 0.58 3.99 10.01
N ALA A 271 1.71 3.58 9.40
CA ALA A 271 3.04 3.88 9.92
C ALA A 271 3.35 5.39 9.92
N LEU A 272 2.96 6.09 8.84
CA LEU A 272 3.03 7.54 8.79
C LEU A 272 2.15 8.18 9.87
N LEU A 273 0.90 7.72 10.02
CA LEU A 273 0.00 8.20 11.09
C LEU A 273 0.64 8.02 12.47
N GLN A 274 1.18 6.82 12.75
CA GLN A 274 1.81 6.55 14.04
C GLN A 274 3.06 7.41 14.28
N THR A 275 3.82 7.68 13.21
CA THR A 275 4.93 8.64 13.27
C THR A 275 4.44 10.04 13.67
N LEU A 276 3.35 10.53 13.03
CA LEU A 276 2.78 11.85 13.35
C LEU A 276 2.21 11.93 14.76
N LEU A 277 1.55 10.86 15.23
CA LEU A 277 1.05 10.79 16.60
C LEU A 277 2.21 10.92 17.61
N GLU A 278 3.32 10.25 17.35
CA GLU A 278 4.48 10.33 18.22
C GLU A 278 5.14 11.72 18.19
N LEU A 279 5.32 12.31 17.01
CA LEU A 279 5.82 13.68 16.88
C LEU A 279 4.94 14.69 17.63
N ARG A 280 3.62 14.50 17.58
CA ARG A 280 2.66 15.32 18.32
C ARG A 280 2.79 15.14 19.85
N ARG A 281 2.97 13.92 20.34
CA ARG A 281 3.23 13.65 21.78
C ARG A 281 4.49 14.38 22.25
N GLN A 282 5.52 14.39 21.41
CA GLN A 282 6.79 15.09 21.66
C GLN A 282 6.69 16.61 21.45
N ARG A 283 5.57 17.13 20.93
CA ARG A 283 5.39 18.55 20.52
C ARG A 283 6.52 19.01 19.60
N ARG A 284 6.93 18.15 18.67
CA ARG A 284 8.07 18.39 17.79
C ARG A 284 7.62 19.10 16.51
N THR A 285 8.34 20.14 16.15
CA THR A 285 8.33 20.76 14.81
C THR A 285 9.37 20.10 13.91
N ILE A 286 9.29 20.36 12.63
CA ILE A 286 10.23 19.86 11.62
C ILE A 286 10.78 21.05 10.84
N ALA A 287 12.10 21.18 10.77
CA ALA A 287 12.75 22.11 9.86
C ALA A 287 12.51 21.66 8.41
N TRP A 288 11.87 22.53 7.62
CA TRP A 288 11.46 22.26 6.25
C TRP A 288 11.64 23.52 5.39
N PHE A 289 12.60 23.50 4.47
CA PHE A 289 13.02 24.63 3.62
C PHE A 289 13.24 25.94 4.39
N GLY A 290 14.01 25.84 5.48
CA GLY A 290 14.43 26.98 6.29
C GLY A 290 13.41 27.46 7.33
N GLU A 291 12.27 26.80 7.45
CA GLU A 291 11.23 27.17 8.41
C GLU A 291 10.88 26.00 9.33
N GLU A 292 10.61 26.29 10.61
CA GLU A 292 10.07 25.33 11.56
C GLU A 292 8.57 25.12 11.30
N ARG A 293 8.17 23.89 10.98
CA ARG A 293 6.80 23.53 10.62
C ARG A 293 6.18 22.59 11.64
N GLU A 294 4.96 22.89 12.04
CA GLU A 294 4.10 21.92 12.72
C GLU A 294 3.65 20.85 11.71
N VAL A 295 3.41 19.63 12.19
CA VAL A 295 2.91 18.55 11.35
C VAL A 295 1.55 18.10 11.86
N PRO A 296 0.46 18.71 11.39
CA PRO A 296 -0.89 18.35 11.78
C PRO A 296 -1.25 16.93 11.31
N LEU A 297 -2.25 16.32 11.95
CA LEU A 297 -2.78 15.03 11.52
C LEU A 297 -3.67 15.20 10.28
N PRO A 298 -3.76 14.17 9.39
CA PRO A 298 -4.67 14.19 8.25
C PRO A 298 -6.13 14.13 8.68
N ALA A 299 -7.06 14.33 7.74
CA ALA A 299 -8.50 14.17 7.98
C ALA A 299 -8.86 12.74 8.40
N GLY A 300 -8.16 11.74 7.88
CA GLY A 300 -8.37 10.33 8.17
C GLY A 300 -7.37 9.44 7.45
N VAL A 301 -7.46 8.14 7.74
CA VAL A 301 -6.71 7.10 7.02
C VAL A 301 -7.68 6.07 6.47
N ALA A 302 -7.50 5.69 5.19
CA ALA A 302 -8.34 4.70 4.53
C ALA A 302 -7.49 3.61 3.87
N ALA A 303 -7.42 2.44 4.51
CA ALA A 303 -6.55 1.34 4.14
C ALA A 303 -7.35 0.14 3.59
N CYS A 304 -6.89 -0.39 2.46
CA CYS A 304 -7.46 -1.58 1.84
C CYS A 304 -6.52 -2.77 2.06
N SER A 305 -7.01 -3.83 2.72
CA SER A 305 -6.23 -5.04 2.99
C SER A 305 -4.83 -4.72 3.55
N PRO A 306 -4.69 -3.86 4.59
CA PRO A 306 -3.37 -3.40 5.01
C PRO A 306 -2.51 -4.52 5.60
N TRP A 307 -1.23 -4.57 5.22
CA TRP A 307 -0.29 -5.56 5.75
C TRP A 307 0.26 -5.13 7.11
N MET A 308 -0.43 -5.45 8.20
CA MET A 308 -0.13 -4.97 9.54
C MET A 308 0.98 -5.74 10.25
N ASP A 309 1.26 -6.97 9.82
CA ASP A 309 2.23 -7.89 10.40
C ASP A 309 3.22 -8.41 9.37
N ILE A 310 4.40 -7.77 9.29
CA ILE A 310 5.46 -8.24 8.37
C ILE A 310 6.06 -9.59 8.78
N THR A 311 5.77 -10.07 9.99
CA THR A 311 6.23 -11.39 10.48
C THR A 311 5.27 -12.54 10.14
N GLN A 312 4.10 -12.21 9.57
CA GLN A 312 3.10 -13.18 9.12
C GLN A 312 2.68 -14.17 10.22
N SER A 313 2.49 -13.67 11.44
CA SER A 313 2.26 -14.49 12.63
C SER A 313 0.79 -14.89 12.87
N SER A 314 -0.14 -14.29 12.11
CA SER A 314 -1.58 -14.48 12.30
C SER A 314 -2.08 -15.82 11.74
N PRO A 315 -3.04 -16.50 12.41
CA PRO A 315 -3.57 -17.79 11.96
C PRO A 315 -4.19 -17.77 10.56
N SER A 316 -4.75 -16.63 10.13
CA SER A 316 -5.32 -16.48 8.79
C SER A 316 -4.32 -16.77 7.67
N TRP A 317 -3.00 -16.62 7.92
CA TRP A 317 -1.96 -17.00 6.95
C TRP A 317 -1.98 -18.49 6.55
N GLU A 318 -2.53 -19.34 7.40
CA GLU A 318 -2.74 -20.76 7.12
C GLU A 318 -4.20 -21.07 6.78
N ALA A 319 -5.14 -20.51 7.55
CA ALA A 319 -6.56 -20.87 7.45
C ALA A 319 -7.19 -20.38 6.15
N ASN A 320 -6.81 -19.20 5.65
CA ASN A 320 -7.45 -18.55 4.52
C ASN A 320 -6.77 -18.82 3.17
N GLY A 321 -5.80 -19.72 3.13
CA GLY A 321 -5.04 -20.05 1.90
C GLY A 321 -5.91 -20.56 0.74
N ALA A 322 -7.12 -21.03 0.98
CA ALA A 322 -8.05 -21.43 -0.07
C ALA A 322 -8.60 -20.23 -0.85
N PHE A 323 -8.78 -19.09 -0.20
CA PHE A 323 -9.39 -17.89 -0.78
C PHE A 323 -8.35 -16.91 -1.36
N ASP A 324 -7.08 -16.99 -0.95
CA ASP A 324 -6.07 -16.00 -1.29
C ASP A 324 -5.03 -16.52 -2.29
N TYR A 325 -4.40 -15.61 -3.01
CA TYR A 325 -3.33 -15.88 -3.97
C TYR A 325 -1.92 -15.63 -3.41
N LEU A 326 -1.83 -14.94 -2.27
CA LEU A 326 -0.55 -14.66 -1.64
C LEU A 326 0.19 -15.97 -1.28
N PRO A 327 1.53 -15.95 -1.33
CA PRO A 327 2.30 -17.13 -0.93
C PRO A 327 2.27 -17.30 0.59
N THR A 328 2.13 -18.54 1.03
CA THR A 328 2.25 -18.88 2.45
C THR A 328 3.67 -18.66 2.96
N PRO A 329 3.89 -18.36 4.26
CA PRO A 329 5.20 -18.02 4.82
C PRO A 329 6.33 -19.01 4.50
N THR A 330 6.05 -20.31 4.59
CA THR A 330 7.01 -21.38 4.30
C THR A 330 7.50 -21.42 2.85
N ARG A 331 6.75 -20.85 1.91
CA ARG A 331 7.11 -20.80 0.49
C ARG A 331 7.84 -19.52 0.09
N HIS A 332 7.66 -18.44 0.84
CA HIS A 332 8.32 -17.16 0.57
C HIS A 332 9.85 -17.26 0.65
N ARG A 333 10.37 -18.08 1.57
CA ARG A 333 11.81 -18.30 1.76
C ARG A 333 12.52 -18.92 0.55
N ALA A 334 11.80 -19.68 -0.27
CA ALA A 334 12.37 -20.39 -1.41
C ALA A 334 12.44 -19.55 -2.70
N ILE A 335 11.83 -18.36 -2.74
CA ILE A 335 11.56 -17.65 -4.01
C ILE A 335 12.51 -16.49 -4.28
N SER A 336 13.19 -15.92 -3.26
CA SER A 336 14.07 -14.77 -3.46
C SER A 336 15.55 -15.17 -3.62
N ILE A 337 16.30 -14.45 -4.48
CA ILE A 337 17.75 -14.55 -4.58
C ILE A 337 18.34 -13.14 -4.36
N PRO A 338 19.20 -12.96 -3.33
CA PRO A 338 19.50 -13.91 -2.25
C PRO A 338 18.25 -14.23 -1.42
N PRO A 339 18.20 -15.41 -0.77
CA PRO A 339 17.12 -15.72 0.16
C PRO A 339 17.13 -14.67 1.25
N CYS A 340 16.02 -13.95 1.42
CA CYS A 340 15.87 -12.90 2.40
C CYS A 340 14.63 -13.22 3.23
N GLU A 341 14.76 -13.38 4.52
CA GLU A 341 13.63 -13.70 5.40
C GLU A 341 12.72 -12.51 5.59
N ALA A 342 13.30 -11.30 5.64
CA ALA A 342 12.55 -10.06 5.64
C ALA A 342 13.23 -9.03 4.73
N MET A 343 12.69 -8.83 3.54
CA MET A 343 13.25 -7.86 2.59
C MET A 343 13.08 -6.41 3.07
N TYR A 344 12.02 -6.14 3.86
CA TYR A 344 11.62 -4.78 4.22
C TYR A 344 12.38 -4.20 5.41
N ALA A 345 12.70 -5.01 6.42
CA ALA A 345 13.34 -4.53 7.64
C ALA A 345 14.46 -5.47 8.09
N ASP A 346 15.49 -4.91 8.75
CA ASP A 346 16.50 -5.71 9.42
C ASP A 346 15.86 -6.54 10.56
N ASP A 347 16.39 -7.72 10.84
CA ASP A 347 15.84 -8.66 11.84
C ASP A 347 15.63 -8.00 13.21
N ALA A 348 16.52 -7.09 13.64
CA ALA A 348 16.41 -6.35 14.88
C ALA A 348 15.22 -5.34 14.89
N LEU A 349 14.66 -5.02 13.75
CA LEU A 349 13.58 -4.05 13.57
C LEU A 349 12.25 -4.70 13.16
N LEU A 350 12.18 -6.01 13.03
CA LEU A 350 10.96 -6.72 12.65
C LEU A 350 9.80 -6.48 13.65
N ALA A 351 10.10 -6.39 14.94
CA ALA A 351 9.13 -6.09 15.99
C ALA A 351 8.93 -4.57 16.20
N HIS A 352 9.55 -3.70 15.39
CA HIS A 352 9.39 -2.27 15.57
C HIS A 352 7.97 -1.83 15.20
N PRO A 353 7.28 -0.98 16.04
CA PRO A 353 5.90 -0.57 15.81
C PRO A 353 5.61 0.15 14.49
N LEU A 354 6.60 0.73 13.82
CA LEU A 354 6.45 1.33 12.49
C LEU A 354 6.71 0.34 11.34
N ALA A 355 7.18 -0.87 11.62
CA ALA A 355 7.36 -1.95 10.64
C ALA A 355 6.24 -2.98 10.77
N THR A 356 6.06 -3.54 11.97
CA THR A 356 4.95 -4.43 12.34
C THR A 356 3.97 -3.65 13.21
N LEU A 357 2.94 -3.08 12.59
CA LEU A 357 2.02 -2.15 13.26
C LEU A 357 1.15 -2.83 14.34
N LEU A 358 1.04 -4.15 14.36
CA LEU A 358 0.45 -4.89 15.48
C LEU A 358 1.22 -4.69 16.80
N MET A 359 2.45 -4.21 16.72
CA MET A 359 3.27 -3.86 17.89
C MET A 359 3.04 -2.44 18.40
N ALA A 360 2.30 -1.59 17.66
CA ALA A 360 1.97 -0.23 18.07
C ALA A 360 0.89 -0.25 19.16
N ARG A 361 1.20 0.34 20.31
CA ARG A 361 0.35 0.28 21.52
C ARG A 361 -0.64 1.43 21.62
N ASP A 362 -0.22 2.63 21.28
CA ASP A 362 -0.96 3.85 21.54
C ASP A 362 -1.37 4.56 20.25
N TRP A 363 -2.67 4.53 19.98
CA TRP A 363 -3.33 5.22 18.88
C TRP A 363 -4.21 6.39 19.36
N THR A 364 -4.10 6.75 20.62
CA THR A 364 -4.92 7.81 21.22
C THR A 364 -4.76 9.12 20.45
N GLY A 365 -5.88 9.73 20.08
CA GLY A 365 -5.90 10.96 19.31
C GLY A 365 -5.71 10.80 17.81
N ALA A 366 -5.69 9.57 17.29
CA ALA A 366 -5.72 9.31 15.86
C ALA A 366 -7.03 9.82 15.21
N PRO A 367 -6.97 10.33 13.98
CA PRO A 367 -8.17 10.66 13.20
C PRO A 367 -8.93 9.39 12.83
N PRO A 368 -10.16 9.50 12.28
CA PRO A 368 -10.92 8.35 11.84
C PRO A 368 -10.15 7.44 10.89
N VAL A 369 -10.36 6.12 11.03
CA VAL A 369 -9.69 5.09 10.22
C VAL A 369 -10.73 4.18 9.56
N TYR A 370 -10.56 3.96 8.25
CA TYR A 370 -11.28 2.94 7.49
C TYR A 370 -10.34 1.78 7.18
N VAL A 371 -10.82 0.56 7.40
CA VAL A 371 -10.12 -0.68 7.04
C VAL A 371 -11.10 -1.59 6.32
N CYS A 372 -10.75 -2.08 5.15
CA CYS A 372 -11.46 -3.18 4.52
C CYS A 372 -10.55 -4.38 4.31
N THR A 373 -11.12 -5.58 4.41
CA THR A 373 -10.42 -6.86 4.22
C THR A 373 -11.33 -7.87 3.54
N GLY A 374 -10.75 -8.91 2.97
CA GLY A 374 -11.47 -10.11 2.52
C GLY A 374 -11.30 -11.28 3.48
N TRP A 375 -11.64 -12.49 3.02
CA TRP A 375 -11.21 -13.73 3.65
C TRP A 375 -9.82 -14.11 3.12
N GLU A 376 -8.88 -13.26 3.41
CA GLU A 376 -7.51 -13.27 2.91
C GLU A 376 -6.51 -13.66 4.00
N LEU A 377 -5.25 -13.83 3.63
CA LEU A 377 -4.21 -14.20 4.60
C LEU A 377 -4.01 -13.14 5.69
N LEU A 378 -4.32 -11.86 5.41
CA LEU A 378 -4.17 -10.74 6.33
C LEU A 378 -5.41 -10.48 7.20
N ALA A 379 -6.49 -11.26 7.06
CA ALA A 379 -7.79 -10.98 7.69
C ALA A 379 -7.74 -10.82 9.21
N ASP A 380 -6.97 -11.65 9.92
CA ASP A 380 -6.90 -11.60 11.38
C ASP A 380 -6.19 -10.35 11.89
N GLU A 381 -5.14 -9.92 11.19
CA GLU A 381 -4.40 -8.69 11.56
C GLU A 381 -5.24 -7.44 11.30
N ASP A 382 -6.04 -7.41 10.22
CA ASP A 382 -6.96 -6.32 9.90
C ASP A 382 -8.11 -6.21 10.90
N LYS A 383 -8.67 -7.35 11.32
CA LYS A 383 -9.67 -7.43 12.39
C LYS A 383 -9.11 -6.96 13.73
N TYR A 384 -7.91 -7.40 14.05
CA TYR A 384 -7.25 -7.01 15.30
C TYR A 384 -7.00 -5.52 15.35
N ILE A 385 -6.43 -4.91 14.30
CA ILE A 385 -6.13 -3.48 14.31
C ILE A 385 -7.41 -2.64 14.38
N ALA A 386 -8.48 -3.03 13.69
CA ALA A 386 -9.77 -2.34 13.77
C ALA A 386 -10.34 -2.34 15.20
N LYS A 387 -10.30 -3.49 15.87
CA LYS A 387 -10.69 -3.62 17.28
C LYS A 387 -9.80 -2.77 18.19
N HIS A 388 -8.48 -2.85 18.00
CA HIS A 388 -7.50 -2.15 18.83
C HIS A 388 -7.65 -0.63 18.74
N LEU A 389 -7.75 -0.09 17.52
CA LEU A 389 -8.05 1.33 17.30
C LEU A 389 -9.34 1.76 18.00
N ARG A 390 -10.42 1.00 17.81
CA ARG A 390 -11.72 1.30 18.41
C ARG A 390 -11.67 1.30 19.93
N SER A 391 -10.94 0.36 20.54
CA SER A 391 -10.78 0.27 22.00
C SER A 391 -10.09 1.48 22.61
N GLN A 392 -9.34 2.25 21.80
CA GLN A 392 -8.64 3.47 22.21
C GLN A 392 -9.39 4.76 21.84
N GLY A 393 -10.67 4.63 21.48
CA GLY A 393 -11.54 5.77 21.17
C GLY A 393 -11.37 6.33 19.77
N VAL A 394 -10.62 5.68 18.90
CA VAL A 394 -10.52 6.07 17.48
C VAL A 394 -11.82 5.72 16.76
N PRO A 395 -12.43 6.61 15.99
CA PRO A 395 -13.55 6.28 15.12
C PRO A 395 -13.10 5.33 14.01
N VAL A 396 -13.73 4.14 13.88
CA VAL A 396 -13.34 3.11 12.92
C VAL A 396 -14.51 2.68 12.06
N VAL A 397 -14.31 2.64 10.75
CA VAL A 397 -15.20 1.93 9.81
C VAL A 397 -14.47 0.69 9.32
N PHE A 398 -15.05 -0.47 9.59
CA PHE A 398 -14.47 -1.77 9.19
C PHE A 398 -15.43 -2.53 8.28
N GLU A 399 -14.92 -3.01 7.14
CA GLU A 399 -15.69 -3.80 6.17
C GLU A 399 -14.96 -5.11 5.86
N GLU A 400 -15.61 -6.25 6.16
CA GLU A 400 -15.14 -7.58 5.77
C GLU A 400 -15.95 -8.09 4.58
N TYR A 401 -15.26 -8.51 3.52
CA TYR A 401 -15.88 -9.04 2.30
C TYR A 401 -15.73 -10.55 2.23
N GLU A 402 -16.87 -11.26 2.37
CA GLU A 402 -16.94 -12.73 2.41
C GLU A 402 -16.31 -13.35 1.15
N GLY A 403 -15.34 -14.25 1.36
CA GLY A 403 -14.69 -15.03 0.29
C GLY A 403 -13.77 -14.24 -0.65
N MET A 404 -13.58 -12.93 -0.44
CA MET A 404 -12.72 -12.11 -1.31
C MET A 404 -11.25 -12.29 -0.95
N PRO A 405 -10.35 -12.40 -1.97
CA PRO A 405 -8.91 -12.48 -1.78
C PRO A 405 -8.28 -11.13 -1.44
N HIS A 406 -7.01 -11.16 -1.09
CA HIS A 406 -6.19 -9.96 -0.84
C HIS A 406 -6.31 -8.92 -1.95
N CYS A 407 -6.57 -7.68 -1.58
CA CYS A 407 -6.72 -6.54 -2.50
C CYS A 407 -7.65 -6.82 -3.70
N PHE A 408 -8.74 -7.56 -3.49
CA PHE A 408 -9.69 -7.95 -4.55
C PHE A 408 -10.21 -6.78 -5.38
N VAL A 409 -10.32 -5.60 -4.80
CA VAL A 409 -10.76 -4.38 -5.49
C VAL A 409 -9.86 -3.99 -6.66
N LEU A 410 -8.56 -4.26 -6.55
CA LEU A 410 -7.57 -3.97 -7.57
C LEU A 410 -7.56 -5.04 -8.66
N LEU A 411 -7.75 -6.29 -8.25
CA LEU A 411 -7.65 -7.46 -9.13
C LEU A 411 -8.91 -7.66 -9.97
N MET A 412 -10.06 -7.37 -9.38
CA MET A 412 -11.38 -7.67 -9.95
C MET A 412 -12.30 -6.43 -9.90
N PRO A 413 -11.87 -5.26 -10.45
CA PRO A 413 -12.58 -3.99 -10.28
C PRO A 413 -13.99 -3.98 -10.90
N GLY A 414 -14.32 -4.96 -11.74
CA GLY A 414 -15.63 -5.14 -12.35
C GLY A 414 -16.63 -5.92 -11.49
N MET A 415 -16.19 -6.61 -10.44
CA MET A 415 -17.09 -7.35 -9.56
C MET A 415 -17.94 -6.42 -8.69
N PRO A 416 -19.19 -6.81 -8.36
CA PRO A 416 -20.07 -6.02 -7.49
C PRO A 416 -19.44 -5.71 -6.11
N ASN A 417 -18.75 -6.70 -5.52
CA ASN A 417 -18.01 -6.52 -4.25
C ASN A 417 -16.93 -5.45 -4.35
N ALA A 418 -16.17 -5.44 -5.45
CA ALA A 418 -15.12 -4.44 -5.65
C ALA A 418 -15.72 -3.04 -5.88
N GLN A 419 -16.87 -2.94 -6.57
CA GLN A 419 -17.58 -1.69 -6.73
C GLN A 419 -18.09 -1.16 -5.39
N ARG A 420 -18.75 -2.02 -4.59
CA ARG A 420 -19.24 -1.69 -3.24
C ARG A 420 -18.09 -1.26 -2.32
N CYS A 421 -16.95 -1.95 -2.38
CA CYS A 421 -15.76 -1.60 -1.60
C CYS A 421 -15.19 -0.23 -2.00
N PHE A 422 -15.07 0.06 -3.29
CA PHE A 422 -14.67 1.39 -3.75
C PHE A 422 -15.63 2.49 -3.30
N GLU A 423 -16.93 2.22 -3.27
CA GLU A 423 -17.94 3.15 -2.79
C GLU A 423 -17.81 3.41 -1.28
N GLY A 424 -17.60 2.36 -0.47
CA GLY A 424 -17.32 2.46 0.95
C GLY A 424 -16.04 3.24 1.23
N TRP A 425 -14.97 2.87 0.54
CA TRP A 425 -13.65 3.49 0.66
C TRP A 425 -13.70 4.99 0.32
N ALA A 426 -14.25 5.36 -0.85
CA ALA A 426 -14.40 6.76 -1.25
C ALA A 426 -15.46 7.51 -0.41
N GLY A 427 -16.51 6.83 0.02
CA GLY A 427 -17.55 7.36 0.90
C GLY A 427 -16.97 7.81 2.24
N PHE A 428 -16.14 6.98 2.86
CA PHE A 428 -15.41 7.34 4.07
C PHE A 428 -14.51 8.56 3.85
N MET A 429 -13.73 8.58 2.76
CA MET A 429 -12.84 9.73 2.46
C MET A 429 -13.62 11.04 2.32
N LYS A 430 -14.77 11.01 1.66
CA LYS A 430 -15.65 12.20 1.56
C LYS A 430 -16.20 12.61 2.91
N ALA A 431 -16.59 11.66 3.73
CA ALA A 431 -17.17 11.93 5.04
C ALA A 431 -16.16 12.62 5.99
N VAL A 432 -14.90 12.15 6.03
CA VAL A 432 -13.89 12.74 6.92
C VAL A 432 -13.45 14.16 6.49
N VAL A 433 -13.54 14.49 5.19
CA VAL A 433 -13.19 15.81 4.67
C VAL A 433 -14.40 16.77 4.72
N GLY A 434 -15.63 16.26 4.53
CA GLY A 434 -16.84 17.10 4.41
C GLY A 434 -17.56 17.39 5.72
N THR A 435 -17.38 16.58 6.75
CA THR A 435 -18.10 16.71 8.02
C THR A 435 -17.15 17.00 9.18
N PHE A 436 -17.21 18.21 9.70
CA PHE A 436 -16.58 18.59 10.99
C PHE A 436 -17.26 17.93 12.22
N GLY A 437 -17.95 16.82 12.05
CA GLY A 437 -18.67 16.12 13.11
C GLY A 437 -18.66 14.62 12.89
N GLY A 438 -17.84 13.95 13.61
CA GLY A 438 -17.85 12.56 14.01
C GLY A 438 -18.25 11.50 12.98
N ILE A 439 -17.26 10.78 12.44
CA ILE A 439 -17.51 9.47 11.83
C ILE A 439 -18.06 8.53 12.93
N GLU A 440 -19.22 7.96 12.69
CA GLU A 440 -19.76 6.89 13.54
C GLU A 440 -18.99 5.60 13.28
N SER A 441 -18.53 4.95 14.35
CA SER A 441 -17.81 3.68 14.23
C SER A 441 -18.77 2.57 13.83
N ARG A 442 -18.38 1.80 12.80
CA ARG A 442 -19.19 0.72 12.23
C ARG A 442 -18.29 -0.43 11.81
N ALA A 443 -18.73 -1.66 12.07
CA ALA A 443 -18.10 -2.86 11.55
C ALA A 443 -19.18 -3.72 10.87
N VAL A 444 -18.91 -4.19 9.64
CA VAL A 444 -19.85 -5.00 8.88
C VAL A 444 -19.16 -6.13 8.13
N SER A 445 -19.85 -7.26 8.00
CA SER A 445 -19.54 -8.31 7.04
C SER A 445 -20.48 -8.19 5.83
N ILE A 446 -19.92 -8.27 4.64
CA ILE A 446 -20.62 -8.10 3.37
C ILE A 446 -20.62 -9.43 2.63
N LYS A 447 -21.82 -9.95 2.35
CA LYS A 447 -22.00 -11.25 1.69
C LYS A 447 -21.46 -11.23 0.26
N ALA A 448 -20.82 -12.33 -0.14
CA ALA A 448 -20.14 -12.44 -1.43
C ALA A 448 -21.06 -12.21 -2.64
N LYS A 449 -22.29 -12.76 -2.63
CA LYS A 449 -23.18 -12.74 -3.80
C LYS A 449 -24.31 -11.71 -3.71
N THR A 450 -24.84 -11.50 -2.51
CA THR A 450 -26.00 -10.62 -2.30
C THR A 450 -25.62 -9.21 -1.91
N LEU A 451 -24.38 -8.98 -1.47
CA LEU A 451 -23.89 -7.74 -0.86
C LEU A 451 -24.70 -7.33 0.39
N GLU A 452 -25.45 -8.27 0.96
CA GLU A 452 -26.16 -8.05 2.22
C GLU A 452 -25.13 -7.78 3.32
N GLU A 453 -25.39 -6.73 4.09
CA GLU A 453 -24.53 -6.30 5.18
C GLU A 453 -25.06 -6.88 6.50
N THR A 454 -24.15 -7.44 7.27
CA THR A 454 -24.42 -7.92 8.64
C THR A 454 -23.51 -7.13 9.58
N GLU A 455 -24.09 -6.48 10.58
CA GLU A 455 -23.33 -5.77 11.60
C GLU A 455 -22.48 -6.73 12.43
N LEU A 456 -21.25 -6.32 12.71
CA LEU A 456 -20.29 -7.01 13.56
C LEU A 456 -20.03 -6.17 14.82
N SER A 457 -19.90 -6.84 15.97
CA SER A 457 -19.38 -6.19 17.16
C SER A 457 -17.86 -6.05 17.06
N PHE A 458 -17.31 -4.87 17.37
CA PHE A 458 -15.87 -4.67 17.43
C PHE A 458 -15.20 -5.60 18.43
N GLU A 459 -15.86 -5.91 19.53
CA GLU A 459 -15.36 -6.82 20.57
C GLU A 459 -15.14 -8.23 20.02
N SER A 460 -15.99 -8.67 19.09
CA SER A 460 -15.96 -10.01 18.49
C SER A 460 -15.09 -10.10 17.22
N LEU A 461 -14.57 -8.99 16.69
CA LEU A 461 -13.71 -9.01 15.50
C LEU A 461 -12.47 -9.88 15.68
N SER A 462 -11.91 -9.87 16.90
CA SER A 462 -10.75 -10.68 17.24
C SER A 462 -10.81 -11.09 18.72
N GLU A 463 -10.59 -12.36 18.99
CA GLU A 463 -10.46 -12.87 20.38
C GLU A 463 -9.05 -12.67 20.93
N VAL A 464 -8.11 -12.19 20.10
CA VAL A 464 -6.71 -12.07 20.47
C VAL A 464 -6.51 -10.84 21.34
N THR A 465 -5.90 -11.04 22.51
CA THR A 465 -5.46 -9.95 23.39
C THR A 465 -4.18 -9.31 22.86
N GLU A 466 -3.89 -8.07 23.25
CA GLU A 466 -2.65 -7.39 22.89
C GLU A 466 -1.42 -8.22 23.28
N GLN A 467 -1.40 -8.76 24.50
CA GLN A 467 -0.30 -9.59 24.97
C GLN A 467 -0.12 -10.86 24.12
N ALA A 468 -1.20 -11.53 23.74
CA ALA A 468 -1.17 -12.72 22.90
C ALA A 468 -0.69 -12.38 21.48
N MET A 469 -1.13 -11.24 20.91
CA MET A 469 -0.68 -10.78 19.60
C MET A 469 0.82 -10.50 19.60
N ARG A 470 1.31 -9.74 20.57
CA ARG A 470 2.75 -9.46 20.74
C ARG A 470 3.58 -10.73 20.89
N SER A 471 3.09 -11.68 21.69
CA SER A 471 3.77 -12.97 21.88
C SER A 471 3.86 -13.78 20.58
N ARG A 472 2.82 -13.74 19.74
CA ARG A 472 2.82 -14.39 18.39
C ARG A 472 3.86 -13.76 17.47
N VAL A 473 3.88 -12.42 17.36
CA VAL A 473 4.87 -11.70 16.57
C VAL A 473 6.29 -12.06 17.00
N LEU A 474 6.58 -11.97 18.30
CA LEU A 474 7.92 -12.28 18.84
C LEU A 474 8.31 -13.75 18.63
N LYS A 475 7.35 -14.68 18.77
CA LYS A 475 7.56 -16.11 18.48
C LYS A 475 7.85 -16.31 16.99
N SER A 476 7.09 -15.71 16.10
CA SER A 476 7.33 -15.81 14.65
C SER A 476 8.73 -15.31 14.29
N ILE A 477 9.20 -14.22 14.90
CA ILE A 477 10.57 -13.73 14.71
C ILE A 477 11.58 -14.77 15.18
N ALA A 478 11.40 -15.30 16.42
CA ALA A 478 12.34 -16.27 16.99
C ALA A 478 12.43 -17.57 16.18
N ASP A 479 11.29 -18.07 15.69
CA ASP A 479 11.21 -19.30 14.88
C ASP A 479 11.84 -19.12 13.48
N ASN A 480 12.00 -17.87 13.04
CA ASN A 480 12.44 -17.52 11.70
C ASN A 480 13.88 -16.99 11.64
N VAL A 481 14.48 -16.60 12.74
CA VAL A 481 15.91 -16.21 12.80
C VAL A 481 16.76 -17.46 12.64
N PRO A 482 17.70 -17.55 11.67
CA PRO A 482 18.62 -18.68 11.56
C PRO A 482 19.41 -18.83 12.85
N ALA A 483 19.54 -20.06 13.33
CA ALA A 483 20.50 -20.34 14.42
C ALA A 483 21.89 -19.81 14.00
N PRO A 484 22.62 -19.12 14.92
CA PRO A 484 23.97 -18.68 14.62
C PRO A 484 24.76 -19.89 14.12
N PRO A 485 25.59 -19.74 13.05
CA PRO A 485 26.38 -20.86 12.56
C PRO A 485 27.15 -21.44 13.76
N GLU A 486 26.92 -22.73 14.03
CA GLU A 486 27.69 -23.42 15.06
C GLU A 486 29.16 -23.13 14.81
N ALA A 487 29.82 -22.51 15.77
CA ALA A 487 31.26 -22.29 15.69
C ALA A 487 31.88 -23.67 15.47
N SER A 488 32.25 -23.96 14.21
CA SER A 488 32.93 -25.19 13.88
C SER A 488 34.12 -25.28 14.83
N ALA A 489 33.99 -26.12 15.86
CA ALA A 489 35.11 -26.48 16.71
C ALA A 489 36.15 -27.08 15.76
N LYS A 490 37.15 -26.27 15.44
CA LYS A 490 38.36 -26.77 14.84
C LYS A 490 39.03 -27.63 15.89
N LEU A 491 38.90 -28.98 15.74
CA LEU A 491 39.84 -29.92 16.28
C LEU A 491 41.14 -29.91 15.47
#